data_29a4aa6a3b2a0ba84e84318d0d6a84f3
#
_entry.id   29a4aa6a3b2a0ba84e84318d0d6a84f3
#
_cell.length_a   1.000
_cell.length_b   1.000
_cell.length_c   1.000
_cell.angle_alpha   90.00
_cell.angle_beta   90.00
_cell.angle_gamma   90.00
#
_symmetry.space_group_name_H-M   'P 1'
#
loop_
_entity.id
_entity.type
_entity.pdbx_description
1 polymer ?
#
loop_
_entity_poly.entity_id
_entity_poly.type
_entity_poly.pdbx_seq_one_letter_code
_entity_poly.pdbx_strand_id
1 'polypeptide(L)'
;MGLFSSLSSSSSRRTSSHKGSSDQESSTPAPGAVAAPPAVTGVQAEPRLMENYVTWEPASWDVVLDHYRVIGTDPNGVDVLLGKTIFPFFRHSRRDVAGEKWSYYVKVVDAAGAESSPSGKATSTSLPSATAGTALATIGSFDRKGTEFQYSPKDYKKIVTAHPDQTITVGPDAKPADVPYLLPGPGDKWAGSKAYTLKWTVNLNQPTAKTALALWLIDTTKLGGILDVTINDFHKQVELPQGATKGSRQGDASGEPTSLRPAAIEFDLPENTLKQGENQLVFTLREGGWLAWDALGIFAK
;
A
#
# COMPACT_ATOMS: atom_id res chain seq x y z
N MET A 1 8.05 62.22 17.50
CA MET A 1 9.22 62.98 16.96
C MET A 1 9.61 62.21 15.69
N GLY A 2 9.54 62.68 14.52
CA GLY A 2 9.18 63.85 13.74
C GLY A 2 9.07 63.29 12.34
N LEU A 3 8.05 63.48 11.61
CA LEU A 3 7.63 64.55 10.73
C LEU A 3 8.68 65.01 9.69
N PHE A 4 8.29 64.93 8.45
CA PHE A 4 8.39 65.86 7.31
C PHE A 4 8.55 65.05 6.01
N SER A 5 7.95 65.31 4.88
CA SER A 5 7.02 66.30 4.38
C SER A 5 7.13 66.24 2.84
N SER A 6 6.03 66.34 2.23
CA SER A 6 5.71 66.42 0.81
C SER A 6 6.58 67.42 0.03
N LEU A 7 6.77 67.18 -1.28
CA LEU A 7 6.75 68.25 -2.29
C LEU A 7 6.23 67.73 -3.65
N SER A 8 5.13 68.30 -4.05
CA SER A 8 4.54 68.28 -5.37
C SER A 8 5.20 69.37 -6.28
N SER A 9 5.40 69.08 -7.54
CA SER A 9 5.48 70.14 -8.57
C SER A 9 4.91 69.63 -9.89
N SER A 10 3.88 70.34 -10.27
CA SER A 10 3.19 70.34 -11.56
C SER A 10 3.96 71.17 -12.60
N SER A 11 3.96 70.77 -13.87
CA SER A 11 4.02 71.68 -15.06
C SER A 11 3.87 70.82 -16.32
N SER A 12 2.79 70.93 -16.99
CA SER A 12 2.39 71.81 -18.08
C SER A 12 2.59 71.25 -19.48
N ARG A 13 1.48 71.16 -20.15
CA ARG A 13 1.17 70.80 -21.54
C ARG A 13 2.14 71.32 -22.60
N ARG A 14 2.41 70.51 -23.63
CA ARG A 14 2.41 70.92 -25.03
C ARG A 14 1.82 69.79 -25.91
N THR A 15 0.75 70.17 -26.60
CA THR A 15 0.16 69.47 -27.74
C THR A 15 1.01 69.66 -28.97
N SER A 16 1.36 68.63 -29.68
CA SER A 16 1.69 68.66 -31.10
C SER A 16 1.15 67.41 -31.77
N SER A 17 0.19 67.63 -32.63
CA SER A 17 -0.36 66.67 -33.59
C SER A 17 0.69 66.30 -34.64
N HIS A 18 0.97 65.02 -34.83
CA HIS A 18 1.53 64.55 -36.10
C HIS A 18 0.72 63.34 -36.58
N LYS A 19 0.34 63.47 -37.79
CA LYS A 19 -0.43 62.58 -38.64
C LYS A 19 0.42 61.36 -39.05
N GLY A 20 -0.18 60.17 -38.93
CA GLY A 20 -0.15 59.03 -39.83
C GLY A 20 1.20 58.48 -40.25
N SER A 21 1.46 57.29 -39.77
CA SER A 21 2.03 56.20 -40.57
C SER A 21 1.58 54.88 -39.93
N SER A 22 0.84 54.09 -40.70
CA SER A 22 0.47 52.76 -40.38
C SER A 22 1.68 51.85 -40.59
N ASP A 23 2.52 51.70 -39.59
CA ASP A 23 3.50 50.64 -39.54
C ASP A 23 2.78 49.42 -38.94
N GLN A 24 2.42 48.46 -39.81
CA GLN A 24 2.14 47.12 -39.44
C GLN A 24 3.39 46.56 -38.73
N GLU A 25 3.42 46.64 -37.41
CA GLU A 25 4.34 45.81 -36.66
C GLU A 25 3.99 44.36 -36.94
N SER A 26 4.81 43.76 -37.78
CA SER A 26 4.93 42.29 -37.90
C SER A 26 5.29 41.79 -36.51
N SER A 27 4.31 41.34 -35.75
CA SER A 27 4.54 40.61 -34.52
C SER A 27 5.20 39.27 -34.89
N THR A 28 6.53 39.28 -34.84
CA THR A 28 7.30 38.04 -34.82
C THR A 28 6.80 37.25 -33.63
N PRO A 29 6.27 36.03 -33.80
CA PRO A 29 5.87 35.21 -32.65
C PRO A 29 7.10 35.04 -31.76
N ALA A 30 6.94 35.20 -30.46
CA ALA A 30 7.95 34.86 -29.49
C ALA A 30 8.42 33.41 -29.76
N PRO A 31 9.72 33.07 -29.57
CA PRO A 31 10.24 31.74 -29.83
C PRO A 31 9.34 30.72 -29.11
N GLY A 32 8.81 29.77 -29.86
CA GLY A 32 7.63 28.97 -29.57
C GLY A 32 7.57 28.46 -28.15
N ALA A 33 6.48 28.81 -27.47
CA ALA A 33 6.06 28.07 -26.29
C ALA A 33 5.96 26.60 -26.73
N VAL A 34 6.77 25.74 -26.11
CA VAL A 34 6.68 24.31 -26.36
C VAL A 34 5.24 23.88 -26.06
N ALA A 35 4.55 23.30 -27.04
CA ALA A 35 3.18 22.91 -26.88
C ALA A 35 3.09 21.88 -25.75
N ALA A 36 2.17 22.07 -24.81
CA ALA A 36 1.96 21.12 -23.74
C ALA A 36 1.62 19.73 -24.31
N PRO A 37 2.13 18.65 -23.72
CA PRO A 37 1.81 17.30 -24.16
C PRO A 37 0.30 17.01 -24.04
N PRO A 38 -0.26 16.11 -24.87
CA PRO A 38 -1.65 15.72 -24.75
C PRO A 38 -1.92 15.02 -23.42
N ALA A 39 -3.13 15.18 -22.88
CA ALA A 39 -3.57 14.42 -21.72
C ALA A 39 -3.70 12.95 -22.06
N VAL A 40 -3.44 12.07 -21.07
CA VAL A 40 -3.72 10.64 -21.20
C VAL A 40 -5.21 10.38 -21.23
N THR A 41 -5.58 9.25 -21.82
CA THR A 41 -6.96 8.73 -21.91
C THR A 41 -7.08 7.40 -21.18
N GLY A 42 -8.31 6.86 -21.09
CA GLY A 42 -8.54 5.52 -20.55
C GLY A 42 -8.22 5.37 -19.06
N VAL A 43 -8.29 6.46 -18.27
CA VAL A 43 -8.06 6.37 -16.82
C VAL A 43 -9.13 5.49 -16.17
N GLN A 44 -8.69 4.48 -15.45
CA GLN A 44 -9.52 3.55 -14.69
C GLN A 44 -9.00 3.43 -13.27
N ALA A 45 -9.87 3.07 -12.33
CA ALA A 45 -9.51 2.82 -10.94
C ALA A 45 -10.22 1.54 -10.46
N GLU A 46 -9.43 0.52 -10.15
CA GLU A 46 -9.88 -0.77 -9.67
C GLU A 46 -9.78 -0.84 -8.14
N PRO A 47 -10.87 -1.24 -7.43
CA PRO A 47 -10.81 -1.43 -5.99
C PRO A 47 -10.03 -2.71 -5.65
N ARG A 48 -9.08 -2.59 -4.73
CA ARG A 48 -8.33 -3.69 -4.11
C ARG A 48 -8.38 -3.57 -2.60
N LEU A 49 -7.94 -4.61 -1.90
CA LEU A 49 -7.91 -4.63 -0.45
C LEU A 49 -7.08 -3.45 0.10
N MET A 50 -7.73 -2.48 0.76
CA MET A 50 -7.12 -1.24 1.27
C MET A 50 -6.29 -0.47 0.23
N GLU A 51 -6.58 -0.64 -1.05
CA GLU A 51 -5.85 -0.04 -2.16
C GLU A 51 -6.80 0.28 -3.32
N ASN A 52 -6.54 1.38 -4.03
CA ASN A 52 -7.08 1.61 -5.37
C ASN A 52 -5.95 1.50 -6.39
N TYR A 53 -6.13 0.66 -7.40
CA TYR A 53 -5.18 0.49 -8.49
C TYR A 53 -5.62 1.32 -9.69
N VAL A 54 -4.82 2.33 -10.02
CA VAL A 54 -5.14 3.30 -11.09
C VAL A 54 -4.31 2.97 -12.31
N THR A 55 -4.94 2.87 -13.47
CA THR A 55 -4.30 2.61 -14.77
C THR A 55 -4.76 3.62 -15.80
N TRP A 56 -4.01 3.79 -16.88
CA TRP A 56 -4.34 4.66 -18.01
C TRP A 56 -3.62 4.22 -19.27
N GLU A 57 -4.07 4.72 -20.43
CA GLU A 57 -3.36 4.54 -21.68
C GLU A 57 -2.03 5.31 -21.63
N PRO A 58 -0.91 4.71 -22.04
CA PRO A 58 0.37 5.40 -22.07
C PRO A 58 0.31 6.69 -22.90
N ALA A 59 1.15 7.67 -22.54
CA ALA A 59 1.36 8.84 -23.39
C ALA A 59 1.82 8.39 -24.78
N SER A 60 1.47 9.16 -25.82
CA SER A 60 1.90 8.90 -27.20
C SER A 60 3.43 8.80 -27.28
N TRP A 61 3.94 7.94 -28.15
CA TRP A 61 5.36 7.66 -28.30
C TRP A 61 6.20 8.89 -28.75
N ASP A 62 5.57 9.90 -29.35
CA ASP A 62 6.20 11.16 -29.76
C ASP A 62 6.37 12.14 -28.59
N VAL A 63 5.76 11.87 -27.44
CA VAL A 63 5.98 12.62 -26.21
C VAL A 63 7.24 12.11 -25.51
N VAL A 64 8.25 12.96 -25.37
CA VAL A 64 9.42 12.64 -24.53
C VAL A 64 8.99 12.75 -23.06
N LEU A 65 8.44 11.66 -22.55
CA LEU A 65 7.90 11.58 -21.20
C LEU A 65 9.00 11.74 -20.14
N ASP A 66 8.83 12.68 -19.21
CA ASP A 66 9.59 12.70 -17.95
C ASP A 66 8.88 11.86 -16.88
N HIS A 67 7.61 12.21 -16.58
CA HIS A 67 6.81 11.42 -15.64
C HIS A 67 5.31 11.71 -15.78
N TYR A 68 4.51 10.85 -15.21
CA TYR A 68 3.10 11.11 -14.91
C TYR A 68 2.97 11.65 -13.49
N ARG A 69 2.12 12.67 -13.31
CA ARG A 69 1.64 13.11 -12.00
C ARG A 69 0.27 12.51 -11.75
N VAL A 70 0.15 11.75 -10.67
CA VAL A 70 -1.12 11.14 -10.27
C VAL A 70 -1.74 11.96 -9.15
N ILE A 71 -2.90 12.53 -9.40
CA ILE A 71 -3.64 13.34 -8.45
C ILE A 71 -4.88 12.57 -8.01
N GLY A 72 -5.10 12.52 -6.70
CA GLY A 72 -6.31 11.98 -6.11
C GLY A 72 -7.13 13.09 -5.47
N THR A 73 -8.43 13.10 -5.74
CA THR A 73 -9.40 13.90 -4.98
C THR A 73 -9.86 13.04 -3.80
N ASP A 74 -9.62 13.50 -2.58
CA ASP A 74 -9.97 12.80 -1.34
C ASP A 74 -11.49 12.81 -1.08
N PRO A 75 -12.00 12.11 -0.03
CA PRO A 75 -13.42 12.11 0.31
C PRO A 75 -13.99 13.49 0.64
N ASN A 76 -13.15 14.47 0.99
CA ASN A 76 -13.55 15.84 1.29
C ASN A 76 -13.55 16.74 0.05
N GLY A 77 -13.18 16.20 -1.12
CA GLY A 77 -13.12 16.94 -2.38
C GLY A 77 -11.80 17.71 -2.60
N VAL A 78 -10.76 17.41 -1.81
CA VAL A 78 -9.46 18.08 -1.92
C VAL A 78 -8.55 17.29 -2.86
N ASP A 79 -7.97 17.98 -3.83
CA ASP A 79 -6.99 17.39 -4.76
C ASP A 79 -5.61 17.33 -4.09
N VAL A 80 -5.02 16.11 -4.09
CA VAL A 80 -3.71 15.83 -3.51
C VAL A 80 -2.82 15.16 -4.54
N LEU A 81 -1.58 15.62 -4.70
CA LEU A 81 -0.57 14.90 -5.48
C LEU A 81 -0.19 13.62 -4.74
N LEU A 82 -0.60 12.47 -5.27
CA LEU A 82 -0.31 11.16 -4.68
C LEU A 82 1.09 10.66 -5.00
N GLY A 83 1.60 11.01 -6.17
CA GLY A 83 2.94 10.63 -6.57
C GLY A 83 3.24 10.89 -8.04
N LYS A 84 4.47 10.50 -8.41
CA LYS A 84 4.99 10.54 -9.77
C LYS A 84 5.40 9.13 -10.18
N THR A 85 5.19 8.78 -11.45
CA THR A 85 5.57 7.48 -12.00
C THR A 85 5.90 7.63 -13.49
N ILE A 86 6.75 6.76 -14.00
CA ILE A 86 7.01 6.64 -15.44
C ILE A 86 6.16 5.51 -16.07
N PHE A 87 5.48 4.72 -15.24
CA PHE A 87 4.63 3.61 -15.70
C PHE A 87 3.19 4.07 -15.84
N PRO A 88 2.38 3.48 -16.75
CA PRO A 88 0.99 3.85 -16.95
C PRO A 88 0.07 3.24 -15.88
N PHE A 89 0.54 3.17 -14.65
CA PHE A 89 -0.23 2.73 -13.49
C PHE A 89 0.30 3.34 -12.19
N PHE A 90 -0.57 3.35 -11.17
CA PHE A 90 -0.24 3.81 -9.83
C PHE A 90 -1.02 3.00 -8.78
N ARG A 91 -0.35 2.63 -7.69
CA ARG A 91 -0.97 1.95 -6.56
C ARG A 91 -1.18 2.95 -5.43
N HIS A 92 -2.43 3.30 -5.19
CA HIS A 92 -2.80 4.15 -4.07
C HIS A 92 -3.18 3.27 -2.88
N SER A 93 -2.16 2.84 -2.12
CA SER A 93 -2.35 2.03 -0.93
C SER A 93 -2.89 2.86 0.22
N ARG A 94 -4.01 2.45 0.78
CA ARG A 94 -4.68 3.09 1.90
C ARG A 94 -4.48 2.28 3.17
N ARG A 95 -4.41 2.99 4.30
CA ARG A 95 -4.36 2.36 5.63
C ARG A 95 -5.73 2.27 6.29
N ASP A 96 -6.72 2.90 5.70
CA ASP A 96 -8.08 2.83 6.21
C ASP A 96 -8.65 1.43 5.97
N VAL A 97 -8.94 0.75 7.07
CA VAL A 97 -9.46 -0.61 7.06
C VAL A 97 -10.95 -0.66 6.66
N ALA A 98 -11.69 0.43 6.78
CA ALA A 98 -13.11 0.49 6.40
C ALA A 98 -13.33 0.66 4.89
N GLY A 99 -12.26 0.91 4.15
CA GLY A 99 -12.31 1.30 2.74
C GLY A 99 -12.57 2.80 2.56
N GLU A 100 -12.09 3.36 1.46
CA GLU A 100 -12.12 4.80 1.24
C GLU A 100 -12.35 5.14 -0.23
N LYS A 101 -13.27 6.06 -0.49
CA LYS A 101 -13.63 6.51 -1.84
C LYS A 101 -12.71 7.65 -2.29
N TRP A 102 -12.08 7.48 -3.45
CA TRP A 102 -11.23 8.48 -4.08
C TRP A 102 -11.55 8.62 -5.57
N SER A 103 -11.33 9.82 -6.11
CA SER A 103 -11.34 10.07 -7.55
C SER A 103 -9.94 10.40 -8.01
N TYR A 104 -9.56 9.95 -9.20
CA TYR A 104 -8.19 10.07 -9.72
C TYR A 104 -8.18 10.73 -11.07
N TYR A 105 -7.18 11.56 -11.33
CA TYR A 105 -6.81 12.01 -12.66
C TYR A 105 -5.29 12.08 -12.80
N VAL A 106 -4.82 12.10 -14.04
CA VAL A 106 -3.40 12.01 -14.37
C VAL A 106 -3.03 13.18 -15.28
N LYS A 107 -1.84 13.73 -15.08
CA LYS A 107 -1.19 14.69 -15.99
C LYS A 107 0.11 14.11 -16.51
N VAL A 108 0.42 14.38 -17.77
CA VAL A 108 1.70 14.09 -18.38
C VAL A 108 2.64 15.27 -18.12
N VAL A 109 3.89 14.98 -17.78
CA VAL A 109 4.97 15.96 -17.75
C VAL A 109 6.02 15.50 -18.74
N ASP A 110 6.38 16.35 -19.70
CA ASP A 110 7.41 16.05 -20.68
C ASP A 110 8.82 16.41 -20.18
N ALA A 111 9.84 16.04 -20.95
CA ALA A 111 11.23 16.34 -20.63
C ALA A 111 11.58 17.84 -20.64
N ALA A 112 10.74 18.69 -21.23
CA ALA A 112 10.85 20.13 -21.17
C ALA A 112 10.18 20.74 -19.94
N GLY A 113 9.48 19.91 -19.14
CA GLY A 113 8.73 20.31 -17.95
C GLY A 113 7.34 20.88 -18.25
N ALA A 114 6.85 20.76 -19.49
CA ALA A 114 5.50 21.17 -19.83
C ALA A 114 4.49 20.14 -19.32
N GLU A 115 3.38 20.59 -18.72
CA GLU A 115 2.31 19.74 -18.22
C GLU A 115 1.11 19.70 -19.16
N SER A 116 0.52 18.53 -19.33
CA SER A 116 -0.76 18.36 -20.00
C SER A 116 -1.92 18.97 -19.21
N SER A 117 -3.06 19.17 -19.86
CA SER A 117 -4.33 19.27 -19.16
C SER A 117 -4.60 17.98 -18.34
N PRO A 118 -5.47 18.06 -17.30
CA PRO A 118 -5.89 16.85 -16.58
C PRO A 118 -6.59 15.86 -17.50
N SER A 119 -6.39 14.59 -17.27
CA SER A 119 -7.18 13.52 -17.88
C SER A 119 -8.66 13.53 -17.42
N GLY A 120 -9.49 12.70 -18.00
CA GLY A 120 -10.76 12.30 -17.40
C GLY A 120 -10.56 11.72 -15.99
N LYS A 121 -11.58 11.85 -15.12
CA LYS A 121 -11.55 11.30 -13.75
C LYS A 121 -12.09 9.87 -13.71
N ALA A 122 -11.44 9.00 -12.89
CA ALA A 122 -11.96 7.70 -12.50
C ALA A 122 -12.16 7.67 -10.98
N THR A 123 -13.21 7.01 -10.51
CA THR A 123 -13.53 6.92 -9.07
C THR A 123 -13.56 5.46 -8.64
N SER A 124 -12.99 5.17 -7.48
CA SER A 124 -13.00 3.84 -6.87
C SER A 124 -13.11 3.97 -5.34
N THR A 125 -13.71 2.94 -4.72
CA THR A 125 -13.70 2.77 -3.26
C THR A 125 -12.90 1.53 -2.94
N SER A 126 -11.79 1.64 -2.21
CA SER A 126 -10.97 0.49 -1.85
C SER A 126 -11.79 -0.54 -1.06
N LEU A 127 -11.48 -1.83 -1.25
CA LEU A 127 -12.17 -2.88 -0.51
C LEU A 127 -11.79 -2.80 0.98
N PRO A 128 -12.77 -2.95 1.89
CA PRO A 128 -12.51 -2.94 3.31
C PRO A 128 -11.73 -4.19 3.72
N SER A 129 -10.90 -4.05 4.75
CA SER A 129 -10.23 -5.16 5.43
C SER A 129 -11.21 -5.91 6.34
N ALA A 130 -10.97 -7.18 6.55
CA ALA A 130 -11.65 -7.96 7.58
C ALA A 130 -11.45 -7.35 8.98
N THR A 131 -10.31 -6.68 9.20
CA THR A 131 -9.99 -6.02 10.47
C THR A 131 -10.89 -4.83 10.81
N ALA A 132 -11.71 -4.35 9.86
CA ALA A 132 -12.79 -3.40 10.14
C ALA A 132 -13.97 -4.03 10.91
N GLY A 133 -14.08 -5.36 10.87
CA GLY A 133 -15.08 -6.12 11.61
C GLY A 133 -14.72 -6.31 13.09
N THR A 134 -15.51 -7.12 13.79
CA THR A 134 -15.25 -7.44 15.20
C THR A 134 -14.21 -8.55 15.32
N ALA A 135 -13.11 -8.30 16.02
CA ALA A 135 -12.11 -9.32 16.30
C ALA A 135 -12.69 -10.43 17.19
N LEU A 136 -12.59 -11.68 16.76
CA LEU A 136 -12.97 -12.86 17.52
C LEU A 136 -11.75 -13.46 18.24
N ALA A 137 -10.61 -13.49 17.58
CA ALA A 137 -9.32 -13.87 18.11
C ALA A 137 -8.20 -13.22 17.29
N THR A 138 -7.14 -12.75 17.96
CA THR A 138 -5.99 -12.14 17.29
C THR A 138 -4.69 -12.48 17.98
N ILE A 139 -3.61 -12.57 17.21
CA ILE A 139 -2.21 -12.54 17.66
C ILE A 139 -1.50 -11.43 16.90
N GLY A 140 -0.94 -10.47 17.61
CA GLY A 140 -0.31 -9.28 17.04
C GLY A 140 -1.26 -8.12 16.81
N SER A 141 -0.69 -7.01 16.41
CA SER A 141 -1.39 -5.75 16.11
C SER A 141 -1.31 -5.48 14.62
N PHE A 142 -2.44 -5.22 13.97
CA PHE A 142 -2.52 -4.96 12.53
C PHE A 142 -2.00 -3.55 12.19
N ASP A 143 -0.73 -3.26 12.54
CA ASP A 143 -0.11 -1.93 12.44
C ASP A 143 1.14 -1.88 11.55
N ARG A 144 1.48 -3.02 10.93
CA ARG A 144 2.66 -3.22 10.08
C ARG A 144 3.98 -3.16 10.83
N LYS A 145 3.95 -3.56 12.10
CA LYS A 145 5.13 -3.71 12.95
C LYS A 145 5.09 -5.07 13.61
N GLY A 146 6.15 -5.83 13.56
CA GLY A 146 6.21 -7.18 14.13
C GLY A 146 7.15 -7.30 15.32
N THR A 147 7.36 -6.21 16.07
CA THR A 147 8.32 -6.22 17.19
C THR A 147 7.83 -6.91 18.43
N GLU A 148 6.53 -7.02 18.58
CA GLU A 148 5.92 -7.69 19.73
C GLU A 148 6.04 -9.22 19.68
N PHE A 149 6.40 -9.78 18.54
CA PHE A 149 6.57 -11.22 18.37
C PHE A 149 7.87 -11.74 18.99
N GLN A 150 7.83 -12.98 19.43
CA GLN A 150 8.97 -13.65 20.06
C GLN A 150 10.20 -13.65 19.15
N TYR A 151 11.35 -13.41 19.72
CA TYR A 151 12.65 -13.34 19.02
C TYR A 151 12.83 -12.19 18.03
N SER A 152 11.83 -11.34 17.90
CA SER A 152 11.92 -10.14 17.04
C SER A 152 12.98 -9.17 17.59
N PRO A 153 13.71 -8.45 16.75
CA PRO A 153 13.86 -8.66 15.29
C PRO A 153 15.14 -9.42 14.92
N LYS A 154 15.91 -9.95 15.87
CA LYS A 154 17.31 -10.39 15.64
C LYS A 154 17.60 -11.84 16.00
N ASP A 155 16.79 -12.45 16.83
CA ASP A 155 17.13 -13.74 17.43
C ASP A 155 16.62 -14.94 16.62
N TYR A 156 16.70 -14.86 15.31
CA TYR A 156 16.27 -15.91 14.38
C TYR A 156 16.74 -17.32 14.76
N LYS A 157 18.00 -17.46 15.17
CA LYS A 157 18.58 -18.76 15.53
C LYS A 157 17.86 -19.44 16.68
N LYS A 158 17.23 -18.68 17.57
CA LYS A 158 16.47 -19.22 18.69
C LYS A 158 15.23 -19.98 18.23
N ILE A 159 14.63 -19.61 17.09
CA ILE A 159 13.46 -20.32 16.53
C ILE A 159 13.79 -21.78 16.28
N VAL A 160 14.88 -22.03 15.58
CA VAL A 160 15.29 -23.41 15.21
C VAL A 160 15.64 -24.23 16.44
N THR A 161 16.27 -23.62 17.45
CA THR A 161 16.63 -24.30 18.69
C THR A 161 15.42 -24.59 19.57
N ALA A 162 14.45 -23.67 19.63
CA ALA A 162 13.26 -23.81 20.44
C ALA A 162 12.22 -24.78 19.85
N HIS A 163 12.22 -24.92 18.52
CA HIS A 163 11.26 -25.76 17.80
C HIS A 163 11.97 -26.80 16.90
N PRO A 164 12.69 -27.76 17.47
CA PRO A 164 13.46 -28.74 16.70
C PRO A 164 12.57 -29.71 15.90
N ASP A 165 11.32 -29.88 16.28
CA ASP A 165 10.27 -30.64 15.60
C ASP A 165 9.50 -29.82 14.53
N GLN A 166 9.92 -28.58 14.29
CA GLN A 166 9.32 -27.64 13.33
C GLN A 166 7.86 -27.27 13.66
N THR A 167 7.41 -27.53 14.88
CA THR A 167 6.04 -27.22 15.32
C THR A 167 6.05 -26.15 16.41
N ILE A 168 5.27 -25.10 16.21
CA ILE A 168 4.99 -24.05 17.17
C ILE A 168 3.53 -24.23 17.58
N THR A 169 3.26 -24.49 18.87
CA THR A 169 1.90 -24.68 19.37
C THR A 169 1.56 -23.61 20.38
N VAL A 170 0.45 -22.93 20.17
CA VAL A 170 -0.04 -21.88 21.07
C VAL A 170 -1.53 -22.08 21.39
N GLY A 171 -1.91 -21.68 22.58
CA GLY A 171 -3.27 -21.85 23.11
C GLY A 171 -4.19 -20.66 22.79
N PRO A 172 -5.40 -20.66 23.38
CA PRO A 172 -6.41 -19.64 23.12
C PRO A 172 -6.03 -18.26 23.67
N ASP A 173 -5.21 -18.19 24.70
CA ASP A 173 -4.74 -16.94 25.31
C ASP A 173 -3.38 -16.50 24.76
N ALA A 174 -2.97 -17.03 23.61
CA ALA A 174 -1.69 -16.75 22.99
C ALA A 174 -1.47 -15.24 22.76
N LYS A 175 -0.28 -14.81 23.14
CA LYS A 175 0.19 -13.44 22.92
C LYS A 175 1.24 -13.40 21.80
N PRO A 176 1.51 -12.28 21.19
CA PRO A 176 2.58 -12.16 20.19
C PRO A 176 3.92 -12.71 20.68
N ALA A 177 4.25 -12.50 21.96
CA ALA A 177 5.49 -13.00 22.56
C ALA A 177 5.59 -14.54 22.65
N ASP A 178 4.51 -15.26 22.42
CA ASP A 178 4.48 -16.74 22.40
C ASP A 178 4.73 -17.30 20.98
N VAL A 179 4.68 -16.45 19.97
CA VAL A 179 4.83 -16.83 18.56
C VAL A 179 6.12 -16.22 18.00
N PRO A 180 7.03 -17.03 17.44
CA PRO A 180 8.21 -16.51 16.75
C PRO A 180 7.84 -15.53 15.63
N TYR A 181 8.55 -14.44 15.52
CA TYR A 181 8.29 -13.38 14.51
C TYR A 181 8.39 -13.87 13.06
N LEU A 182 9.01 -15.02 12.84
CA LEU A 182 9.16 -15.68 11.57
C LEU A 182 8.63 -17.10 11.63
N LEU A 183 7.99 -17.54 10.54
CA LEU A 183 7.73 -18.93 10.25
C LEU A 183 8.67 -19.39 9.14
N PRO A 184 9.68 -20.24 9.42
CA PRO A 184 10.60 -20.78 8.42
C PRO A 184 9.91 -21.75 7.48
N GLY A 185 10.44 -21.90 6.26
CA GLY A 185 9.97 -22.84 5.25
C GLY A 185 11.11 -23.64 4.59
N PRO A 186 10.78 -24.51 3.65
CA PRO A 186 11.75 -25.43 3.04
C PRO A 186 12.86 -24.75 2.24
N GLY A 187 12.63 -23.52 1.77
CA GLY A 187 13.65 -22.71 1.09
C GLY A 187 14.67 -22.08 2.04
N ASP A 188 14.45 -22.17 3.37
CA ASP A 188 15.35 -21.59 4.36
C ASP A 188 16.43 -22.60 4.80
N LYS A 189 17.61 -22.46 4.22
CA LYS A 189 18.78 -23.30 4.57
C LYS A 189 19.22 -23.14 6.03
N TRP A 190 19.01 -21.97 6.64
CA TRP A 190 19.37 -21.70 8.02
C TRP A 190 18.45 -22.44 9.02
N ALA A 191 17.21 -22.74 8.60
CA ALA A 191 16.28 -23.56 9.35
C ALA A 191 16.30 -25.02 8.95
N GLY A 192 17.35 -25.46 8.22
CA GLY A 192 17.52 -26.86 7.82
C GLY A 192 16.63 -27.27 6.65
N SER A 193 16.13 -26.33 5.85
CA SER A 193 15.28 -26.58 4.67
C SER A 193 14.03 -27.40 5.00
N LYS A 194 13.35 -27.08 6.09
CA LYS A 194 12.15 -27.78 6.58
C LYS A 194 10.95 -26.82 6.63
N ALA A 195 9.77 -27.38 6.38
CA ALA A 195 8.51 -26.67 6.57
C ALA A 195 8.21 -26.55 8.07
N TYR A 196 7.96 -25.35 8.54
CA TYR A 196 7.50 -25.08 9.90
C TYR A 196 5.98 -24.90 9.92
N THR A 197 5.37 -25.28 11.04
CA THR A 197 3.95 -25.21 11.26
C THR A 197 3.65 -24.45 12.54
N LEU A 198 2.76 -23.44 12.47
CA LEU A 198 2.12 -22.82 13.62
C LEU A 198 0.76 -23.46 13.83
N LYS A 199 0.52 -24.01 15.02
CA LYS A 199 -0.78 -24.53 15.50
C LYS A 199 -1.31 -23.57 16.54
N TRP A 200 -2.46 -22.94 16.26
CA TRP A 200 -3.11 -22.02 17.16
C TRP A 200 -4.50 -22.52 17.53
N THR A 201 -4.73 -22.73 18.81
CA THR A 201 -6.05 -23.06 19.35
C THR A 201 -6.79 -21.79 19.72
N VAL A 202 -8.04 -21.66 19.28
CA VAL A 202 -8.92 -20.51 19.56
C VAL A 202 -10.21 -21.00 20.19
N ASN A 203 -10.63 -20.37 21.28
CA ASN A 203 -11.94 -20.62 21.90
C ASN A 203 -12.93 -19.51 21.55
N LEU A 204 -14.04 -19.88 20.92
CA LEU A 204 -15.10 -18.95 20.55
C LEU A 204 -16.35 -19.16 21.40
N ASN A 205 -16.87 -18.10 21.98
CA ASN A 205 -18.08 -18.15 22.80
C ASN A 205 -19.32 -18.44 21.95
N GLN A 206 -19.38 -17.88 20.75
CA GLN A 206 -20.48 -18.09 19.80
C GLN A 206 -19.92 -18.11 18.35
N PRO A 207 -20.40 -19.01 17.50
CA PRO A 207 -20.11 -18.98 16.08
C PRO A 207 -20.83 -17.79 15.44
N THR A 208 -20.16 -17.09 14.53
CA THR A 208 -20.75 -16.03 13.70
C THR A 208 -20.88 -16.53 12.27
N ALA A 209 -22.00 -16.21 11.62
CA ALA A 209 -22.31 -16.70 10.28
C ALA A 209 -21.29 -16.26 9.22
N LYS A 210 -20.80 -15.03 9.34
CA LYS A 210 -19.84 -14.46 8.38
C LYS A 210 -18.54 -14.14 9.10
N THR A 211 -17.52 -14.86 8.76
CA THR A 211 -16.18 -14.66 9.34
C THR A 211 -15.12 -14.60 8.25
N ALA A 212 -14.02 -13.95 8.56
CA ALA A 212 -12.86 -13.91 7.70
C ALA A 212 -11.58 -14.14 8.49
N LEU A 213 -10.57 -14.73 7.83
CA LEU A 213 -9.21 -14.77 8.31
C LEU A 213 -8.44 -13.57 7.74
N ALA A 214 -7.67 -12.88 8.59
CA ALA A 214 -6.70 -11.89 8.19
C ALA A 214 -5.29 -12.33 8.61
N LEU A 215 -4.38 -12.34 7.63
CA LEU A 215 -2.96 -12.61 7.80
C LEU A 215 -2.21 -11.41 7.26
N TRP A 216 -1.68 -10.59 8.16
CA TRP A 216 -0.82 -9.50 7.75
C TRP A 216 0.63 -9.87 7.97
N LEU A 217 1.45 -9.58 6.98
CA LEU A 217 2.85 -9.92 6.95
C LEU A 217 3.71 -8.67 6.83
N ILE A 218 4.82 -8.65 7.53
CA ILE A 218 5.86 -7.62 7.40
C ILE A 218 6.63 -7.81 6.10
N ASP A 219 6.98 -9.08 5.79
CA ASP A 219 7.74 -9.42 4.59
C ASP A 219 7.70 -10.95 4.35
N THR A 220 8.13 -11.33 3.17
CA THR A 220 8.39 -12.72 2.78
C THR A 220 9.72 -12.81 2.03
N THR A 221 10.11 -14.00 1.62
CA THR A 221 11.27 -14.15 0.72
C THR A 221 10.99 -13.66 -0.69
N LYS A 222 12.05 -13.36 -1.45
CA LYS A 222 11.97 -12.97 -2.88
C LYS A 222 11.18 -13.94 -3.76
N LEU A 223 11.20 -15.19 -3.41
CA LEU A 223 10.53 -16.22 -4.21
C LEU A 223 9.04 -16.33 -3.89
N GLY A 224 8.56 -15.60 -2.87
CA GLY A 224 7.23 -15.85 -2.32
C GLY A 224 7.16 -17.22 -1.65
N GLY A 225 6.05 -17.90 -1.81
CA GLY A 225 5.86 -19.23 -1.24
C GLY A 225 4.40 -19.67 -1.27
N ILE A 226 4.13 -20.80 -0.65
CA ILE A 226 2.77 -21.31 -0.42
C ILE A 226 2.61 -21.60 1.06
N LEU A 227 1.60 -20.97 1.66
CA LEU A 227 1.15 -21.22 3.01
C LEU A 227 -0.12 -22.07 2.95
N ASP A 228 -0.05 -23.27 3.52
CA ASP A 228 -1.24 -24.09 3.76
C ASP A 228 -1.92 -23.61 5.05
N VAL A 229 -3.18 -23.26 4.94
CA VAL A 229 -4.03 -22.83 6.06
C VAL A 229 -5.12 -23.86 6.26
N THR A 230 -5.18 -24.44 7.45
CA THR A 230 -6.26 -25.36 7.85
C THR A 230 -6.96 -24.76 9.07
N ILE A 231 -8.28 -24.68 9.02
CA ILE A 231 -9.13 -24.25 10.14
C ILE A 231 -10.20 -25.32 10.33
N ASN A 232 -10.06 -26.11 11.38
CA ASN A 232 -10.87 -27.32 11.58
C ASN A 232 -10.83 -28.21 10.32
N ASP A 233 -11.98 -28.39 9.64
CA ASP A 233 -12.11 -29.20 8.43
C ASP A 233 -11.90 -28.39 7.12
N PHE A 234 -11.76 -27.06 7.22
CA PHE A 234 -11.52 -26.19 6.07
C PHE A 234 -10.03 -26.11 5.75
N HIS A 235 -9.68 -26.26 4.48
CA HIS A 235 -8.31 -26.12 3.98
C HIS A 235 -8.22 -25.17 2.81
N LYS A 236 -7.20 -24.30 2.82
CA LYS A 236 -6.89 -23.35 1.74
C LYS A 236 -5.39 -23.19 1.56
N GLN A 237 -4.94 -23.23 0.32
CA GLN A 237 -3.59 -22.81 -0.05
C GLN A 237 -3.59 -21.32 -0.35
N VAL A 238 -2.63 -20.64 0.21
CA VAL A 238 -2.43 -19.19 0.06
C VAL A 238 -1.10 -18.94 -0.61
N GLU A 239 -1.12 -18.31 -1.78
CA GLU A 239 0.09 -17.84 -2.43
C GLU A 239 0.62 -16.62 -1.68
N LEU A 240 1.89 -16.68 -1.28
CA LEU A 240 2.59 -15.59 -0.65
C LEU A 240 3.24 -14.69 -1.71
N PRO A 241 3.10 -13.36 -1.61
CA PRO A 241 3.74 -12.45 -2.54
C PRO A 241 5.27 -12.51 -2.42
N GLN A 242 5.95 -12.09 -3.47
CA GLN A 242 7.39 -11.92 -3.45
C GLN A 242 7.79 -10.75 -2.54
N GLY A 243 8.59 -11.04 -1.55
CA GLY A 243 9.09 -10.07 -0.59
C GLY A 243 10.41 -9.40 -0.99
N ALA A 244 11.08 -8.79 -0.04
CA ALA A 244 12.22 -7.93 -0.28
C ALA A 244 13.59 -8.61 -0.17
N THR A 245 13.75 -9.85 0.13
CA THR A 245 15.01 -10.60 0.21
C THR A 245 15.92 -10.39 1.40
N LYS A 246 16.08 -9.17 1.85
CA LYS A 246 17.05 -8.87 2.93
C LYS A 246 16.50 -9.16 4.31
N GLY A 247 15.28 -9.62 4.34
CA GLY A 247 14.69 -10.30 5.44
C GLY A 247 14.50 -9.47 6.69
N SER A 248 13.69 -10.03 7.49
CA SER A 248 13.30 -9.69 8.84
C SER A 248 14.40 -9.22 9.79
N ARG A 249 15.67 -9.36 9.45
CA ARG A 249 16.77 -8.79 10.25
C ARG A 249 16.80 -7.28 10.27
N GLN A 250 16.18 -6.67 9.27
CA GLN A 250 16.00 -5.22 9.15
C GLN A 250 14.53 -4.86 9.23
N GLY A 251 13.71 -5.81 9.57
CA GLY A 251 12.29 -5.66 9.86
C GLY A 251 12.15 -4.56 10.84
N ASP A 252 11.88 -3.44 10.30
CA ASP A 252 11.91 -2.24 11.03
C ASP A 252 10.56 -2.09 11.65
N ALA A 253 10.56 -2.33 12.90
CA ALA A 253 9.41 -2.09 13.74
C ALA A 253 9.01 -0.63 13.81
N SER A 254 9.83 0.28 13.37
CA SER A 254 9.55 1.72 13.43
C SER A 254 8.47 2.18 12.46
N GLY A 255 8.17 1.38 11.42
CA GLY A 255 7.24 1.77 10.36
C GLY A 255 7.79 2.83 9.40
N GLU A 256 9.08 3.14 9.50
CA GLU A 256 9.79 4.00 8.56
C GLU A 256 9.85 3.35 7.16
N PRO A 257 10.05 4.14 6.10
CA PRO A 257 10.21 3.61 4.75
C PRO A 257 11.34 2.59 4.70
N THR A 258 10.99 1.33 4.59
CA THR A 258 11.93 0.21 4.54
C THR A 258 11.92 -0.43 3.17
N SER A 259 12.92 -1.26 2.88
CA SER A 259 12.91 -2.12 1.70
C SER A 259 11.93 -3.29 1.83
N LEU A 260 11.29 -3.48 2.97
CA LEU A 260 10.34 -4.55 3.23
C LEU A 260 9.07 -4.37 2.40
N ARG A 261 8.42 -5.47 2.11
CA ARG A 261 7.17 -5.51 1.32
C ARG A 261 6.03 -6.11 2.15
N PRO A 262 5.39 -5.29 3.00
CA PRO A 262 4.25 -5.74 3.78
C PRO A 262 3.11 -6.21 2.87
N ALA A 263 2.43 -7.26 3.29
CA ALA A 263 1.29 -7.80 2.60
C ALA A 263 0.11 -8.03 3.56
N ALA A 264 -1.09 -7.76 3.09
CA ALA A 264 -2.33 -8.15 3.74
C ALA A 264 -2.98 -9.25 2.91
N ILE A 265 -3.19 -10.40 3.53
CA ILE A 265 -3.82 -11.57 2.92
C ILE A 265 -5.08 -11.86 3.72
N GLU A 266 -6.22 -11.73 3.09
CA GLU A 266 -7.51 -11.90 3.75
C GLU A 266 -8.45 -12.71 2.88
N PHE A 267 -9.27 -13.53 3.51
CA PHE A 267 -10.32 -14.27 2.82
C PHE A 267 -11.46 -14.65 3.76
N ASP A 268 -12.64 -14.75 3.18
CA ASP A 268 -13.83 -15.21 3.89
C ASP A 268 -13.73 -16.70 4.17
N LEU A 269 -14.19 -17.09 5.35
CA LEU A 269 -14.33 -18.48 5.74
C LEU A 269 -15.73 -18.96 5.32
N PRO A 270 -15.84 -20.18 4.79
CA PRO A 270 -17.14 -20.80 4.56
C PRO A 270 -17.97 -20.85 5.86
N GLU A 271 -19.28 -20.78 5.72
CA GLU A 271 -20.17 -20.93 6.87
C GLU A 271 -19.92 -22.25 7.59
N ASN A 272 -20.04 -22.24 8.91
CA ASN A 272 -19.79 -23.38 9.79
C ASN A 272 -18.34 -23.87 9.86
N THR A 273 -17.36 -23.17 9.30
CA THR A 273 -15.94 -23.49 9.49
C THR A 273 -15.56 -23.36 10.96
N LEU A 274 -16.07 -22.32 11.63
CA LEU A 274 -15.82 -22.10 13.06
C LEU A 274 -16.97 -22.66 13.91
N LYS A 275 -16.61 -23.21 15.06
CA LYS A 275 -17.53 -23.84 16.01
C LYS A 275 -17.54 -23.07 17.33
N GLN A 276 -18.61 -23.20 18.13
CA GLN A 276 -18.56 -22.82 19.52
C GLN A 276 -17.54 -23.68 20.28
N GLY A 277 -16.78 -23.10 21.18
CA GLY A 277 -15.71 -23.77 21.89
C GLY A 277 -14.40 -23.76 21.10
N GLU A 278 -13.68 -24.84 21.17
CA GLU A 278 -12.34 -24.98 20.62
C GLU A 278 -12.35 -25.09 19.09
N ASN A 279 -11.48 -24.28 18.46
CA ASN A 279 -11.18 -24.30 17.03
C ASN A 279 -9.67 -24.38 16.85
N GLN A 280 -9.22 -25.20 15.91
CA GLN A 280 -7.81 -25.34 15.60
C GLN A 280 -7.47 -24.69 14.29
N LEU A 281 -6.49 -23.77 14.32
CA LEU A 281 -5.91 -23.12 13.15
C LEU A 281 -4.48 -23.63 12.96
N VAL A 282 -4.17 -24.07 11.76
CA VAL A 282 -2.85 -24.61 11.42
C VAL A 282 -2.32 -23.88 10.19
N PHE A 283 -1.12 -23.32 10.31
CA PHE A 283 -0.43 -22.59 9.25
C PHE A 283 0.89 -23.30 8.97
N THR A 284 1.02 -23.92 7.80
CA THR A 284 2.25 -24.61 7.38
C THR A 284 2.87 -23.92 6.19
N LEU A 285 4.08 -23.39 6.33
CA LEU A 285 4.81 -22.84 5.20
C LEU A 285 5.38 -23.96 4.34
N ARG A 286 4.59 -24.39 3.35
CA ARG A 286 4.91 -25.54 2.50
C ARG A 286 5.98 -25.24 1.46
N GLU A 287 5.98 -24.00 0.92
CA GLU A 287 6.95 -23.53 -0.07
C GLU A 287 7.42 -22.12 0.29
N GLY A 288 8.64 -21.78 -0.12
CA GLY A 288 9.26 -20.50 0.21
C GLY A 288 10.30 -20.63 1.33
N GLY A 289 11.00 -19.54 1.61
CA GLY A 289 12.04 -19.56 2.63
C GLY A 289 11.50 -19.27 4.03
N TRP A 290 10.74 -18.19 4.16
CA TRP A 290 10.12 -17.76 5.43
C TRP A 290 9.07 -16.68 5.16
N LEU A 291 8.21 -16.48 6.13
CA LEU A 291 7.34 -15.31 6.25
C LEU A 291 7.53 -14.65 7.61
N ALA A 292 7.35 -13.34 7.68
CA ALA A 292 7.40 -12.55 8.92
C ALA A 292 6.00 -12.01 9.23
N TRP A 293 5.53 -12.26 10.46
CA TRP A 293 4.22 -11.82 10.90
C TRP A 293 4.16 -10.34 11.24
N ASP A 294 3.06 -9.71 10.88
CA ASP A 294 2.55 -8.49 11.51
C ASP A 294 1.44 -8.86 12.51
N ALA A 295 0.42 -9.55 12.01
CA ALA A 295 -0.66 -10.05 12.84
C ALA A 295 -1.45 -11.18 12.14
N LEU A 296 -2.12 -11.98 12.96
CA LEU A 296 -3.08 -13.01 12.53
C LEU A 296 -4.39 -12.78 13.27
N GLY A 297 -5.53 -12.98 12.62
CA GLY A 297 -6.80 -12.83 13.31
C GLY A 297 -7.99 -13.40 12.56
N ILE A 298 -9.00 -13.74 13.33
CA ILE A 298 -10.35 -14.09 12.85
C ILE A 298 -11.27 -12.94 13.22
N PHE A 299 -12.07 -12.51 12.26
CA PHE A 299 -12.99 -11.39 12.41
C PHE A 299 -14.40 -11.79 11.99
N ALA A 300 -15.40 -11.31 12.73
CA ALA A 300 -16.79 -11.28 12.30
C ALA A 300 -17.01 -10.08 11.37
N LYS A 301 -17.72 -10.31 10.25
CA LYS A 301 -18.06 -9.29 9.25
C LYS A 301 -19.49 -8.77 9.44
#